data_1b269794e9250fa6ecad0684679b9f10
#
_entry.id   1b269794e9250fa6ecad0684679b9f10
#
_cell.length_a   1.000
_cell.length_b   1.000
_cell.length_c   1.000
_cell.angle_alpha   90.00
_cell.angle_beta   90.00
_cell.angle_gamma   90.00
#
_symmetry.space_group_name_H-M   'P 1'
#
loop_
_entity.id
_entity.type
_entity.pdbx_description
1 polymer ?
#
loop_
_entity_poly.entity_id
_entity_poly.type
_entity_poly.pdbx_seq_one_letter_code
_entity_poly.pdbx_strand_id
1 'polypeptide(L)'
;MKRFHNERGQTMVEFAIVLPILCLLLFGAIQFGILFNSYVTLTDAVRAGARKAAVSRQITGTTPQQACIDQIKSSASDLDLSKLSATCTSDWQPTSTVTVTATYPYSISLLGLVVASGNLKSTTQERVE
;
A
#
# COMPACT_ATOMS: atom_id res chain seq x y z
N MET A 1 55.19 11.20 32.59
CA MET A 1 54.42 10.47 31.55
C MET A 1 53.08 11.12 31.34
N LYS A 2 52.93 11.91 30.26
CA LYS A 2 51.59 12.47 29.91
C LYS A 2 50.75 11.36 29.31
N ARG A 3 49.76 10.84 29.99
CA ARG A 3 48.70 10.03 29.43
C ARG A 3 47.89 10.90 28.49
N PHE A 4 48.14 10.78 27.17
CA PHE A 4 47.25 11.32 26.18
C PHE A 4 45.92 10.51 26.28
N HIS A 5 44.97 11.07 26.98
CA HIS A 5 43.61 10.58 26.99
C HIS A 5 43.11 10.69 25.53
N ASN A 6 43.01 9.57 24.86
CA ASN A 6 42.63 9.53 23.45
C ASN A 6 41.09 9.60 23.34
N GLU A 7 40.52 10.73 23.81
CA GLU A 7 39.07 10.98 23.80
C GLU A 7 38.49 10.92 22.36
N ARG A 8 39.31 11.27 21.36
CA ARG A 8 38.90 11.16 19.93
C ARG A 8 38.69 9.74 19.47
N GLY A 9 39.42 8.78 20.03
CA GLY A 9 39.23 7.37 19.72
C GLY A 9 37.98 6.77 20.35
N GLN A 10 37.63 7.23 21.57
CA GLN A 10 36.45 6.76 22.29
C GLN A 10 35.16 7.21 21.58
N THR A 11 35.05 8.46 21.20
CA THR A 11 33.89 9.00 20.48
C THR A 11 33.69 8.33 19.10
N MET A 12 34.80 7.98 18.42
CA MET A 12 34.73 7.23 17.16
C MET A 12 34.13 5.82 17.36
N VAL A 13 34.51 5.13 18.42
CA VAL A 13 33.99 3.79 18.73
C VAL A 13 32.49 3.86 19.13
N GLU A 14 32.11 4.85 19.96
CA GLU A 14 30.72 5.08 20.33
C GLU A 14 29.87 5.35 19.08
N PHE A 15 30.32 6.23 18.18
CA PHE A 15 29.65 6.52 16.93
C PHE A 15 29.54 5.27 16.03
N ALA A 16 30.58 4.46 15.91
CA ALA A 16 30.59 3.26 15.10
C ALA A 16 29.57 2.19 15.57
N ILE A 17 29.25 2.17 16.88
CA ILE A 17 28.24 1.27 17.43
C ILE A 17 26.81 1.83 17.22
N VAL A 18 26.63 3.13 17.35
CA VAL A 18 25.32 3.78 17.21
C VAL A 18 24.87 3.87 15.74
N LEU A 19 25.82 4.11 14.83
CA LEU A 19 25.52 4.31 13.41
C LEU A 19 24.72 3.16 12.76
N PRO A 20 25.06 1.87 12.94
CA PRO A 20 24.28 0.78 12.37
C PRO A 20 22.83 0.75 12.88
N ILE A 21 22.63 1.04 14.16
CA ILE A 21 21.29 1.07 14.78
C ILE A 21 20.47 2.21 14.18
N LEU A 22 21.08 3.39 14.03
CA LEU A 22 20.43 4.54 13.42
C LEU A 22 20.06 4.28 11.96
N CYS A 23 20.95 3.64 11.20
CA CYS A 23 20.66 3.24 9.82
C CYS A 23 19.49 2.26 9.73
N LEU A 24 19.43 1.26 10.61
CA LEU A 24 18.30 0.31 10.65
C LEU A 24 16.98 1.02 10.94
N LEU A 25 16.95 1.95 11.89
CA LEU A 25 15.75 2.73 12.20
C LEU A 25 15.33 3.61 11.02
N LEU A 26 16.28 4.25 10.34
CA LEU A 26 16.01 5.09 9.19
C LEU A 26 15.44 4.28 8.02
N PHE A 27 16.07 3.15 7.65
CA PHE A 27 15.56 2.26 6.61
C PHE A 27 14.19 1.68 6.96
N GLY A 28 13.98 1.32 8.23
CA GLY A 28 12.68 0.86 8.71
C GLY A 28 11.58 1.92 8.53
N ALA A 29 11.86 3.17 8.89
CA ALA A 29 10.93 4.28 8.71
C ALA A 29 10.59 4.54 7.24
N ILE A 30 11.58 4.49 6.34
CA ILE A 30 11.40 4.65 4.90
C ILE A 30 10.52 3.51 4.35
N GLN A 31 10.81 2.26 4.69
CA GLN A 31 10.03 1.11 4.24
C GLN A 31 8.58 1.16 4.71
N PHE A 32 8.36 1.58 5.96
CA PHE A 32 7.03 1.77 6.49
C PHE A 32 6.28 2.89 5.77
N GLY A 33 6.95 4.00 5.45
CA GLY A 33 6.37 5.09 4.67
C GLY A 33 5.90 4.66 3.28
N ILE A 34 6.71 3.85 2.57
CA ILE A 34 6.34 3.29 1.27
C ILE A 34 5.12 2.36 1.39
N LEU A 35 5.13 1.48 2.39
CA LEU A 35 4.01 0.57 2.65
C LEU A 35 2.71 1.32 2.94
N PHE A 36 2.80 2.35 3.78
CA PHE A 36 1.65 3.18 4.15
C PHE A 36 1.09 3.94 2.93
N ASN A 37 1.97 4.50 2.11
CA ASN A 37 1.56 5.15 0.85
C ASN A 37 0.81 4.18 -0.07
N SER A 38 1.34 2.96 -0.24
CA SER A 38 0.67 1.93 -1.05
C SER A 38 -0.71 1.55 -0.49
N TYR A 39 -0.86 1.50 0.84
CA TYR A 39 -2.14 1.23 1.49
C TYR A 39 -3.17 2.35 1.28
N VAL A 40 -2.74 3.61 1.37
CA VAL A 40 -3.60 4.77 1.11
C VAL A 40 -4.07 4.76 -0.35
N THR A 41 -3.14 4.60 -1.29
CA THR A 41 -3.45 4.52 -2.73
C THR A 41 -4.43 3.38 -3.03
N LEU A 42 -4.21 2.18 -2.45
CA LEU A 42 -5.12 1.05 -2.61
C LEU A 42 -6.52 1.36 -2.09
N THR A 43 -6.61 2.00 -0.92
CA THR A 43 -7.90 2.34 -0.28
C THR A 43 -8.66 3.38 -1.10
N ASP A 44 -7.97 4.39 -1.62
CA ASP A 44 -8.60 5.42 -2.44
C ASP A 44 -9.05 4.85 -3.80
N ALA A 45 -8.25 3.96 -4.40
CA ALA A 45 -8.64 3.26 -5.62
C ALA A 45 -9.89 2.41 -5.43
N VAL A 46 -10.00 1.68 -4.33
CA VAL A 46 -11.18 0.87 -3.98
C VAL A 46 -12.43 1.75 -3.81
N ARG A 47 -12.29 2.90 -3.15
CA ARG A 47 -13.41 3.87 -3.01
C ARG A 47 -13.83 4.45 -4.36
N ALA A 48 -12.87 4.80 -5.21
CA ALA A 48 -13.17 5.29 -6.56
C ALA A 48 -13.90 4.23 -7.40
N GLY A 49 -13.45 2.97 -7.33
CA GLY A 49 -14.09 1.84 -7.98
C GLY A 49 -15.51 1.59 -7.48
N ALA A 50 -15.73 1.66 -6.16
CA ALA A 50 -17.03 1.48 -5.55
C ALA A 50 -18.05 2.54 -6.01
N ARG A 51 -17.64 3.82 -6.03
CA ARG A 51 -18.47 4.91 -6.56
C ARG A 51 -18.78 4.72 -8.05
N LYS A 52 -17.79 4.31 -8.83
CA LYS A 52 -18.01 4.02 -10.27
C LYS A 52 -18.96 2.86 -10.45
N ALA A 53 -18.83 1.80 -9.67
CA ALA A 53 -19.71 0.64 -9.67
C ALA A 53 -21.18 1.05 -9.35
N ALA A 54 -21.38 1.86 -8.33
CA ALA A 54 -22.70 2.29 -7.88
C ALA A 54 -23.52 2.97 -8.98
N VAL A 55 -22.88 3.74 -9.86
CA VAL A 55 -23.53 4.47 -10.95
C VAL A 55 -23.41 3.80 -12.32
N SER A 56 -22.75 2.65 -12.42
CA SER A 56 -22.41 2.03 -13.71
C SER A 56 -23.50 1.13 -14.28
N ARG A 57 -24.61 0.93 -13.60
CA ARG A 57 -25.70 0.05 -14.04
C ARG A 57 -26.25 0.39 -15.43
N GLN A 58 -26.28 1.66 -15.79
CA GLN A 58 -26.84 2.17 -17.05
C GLN A 58 -25.80 2.46 -18.12
N ILE A 59 -24.52 2.12 -17.89
CA ILE A 59 -23.47 2.38 -18.87
C ILE A 59 -23.57 1.36 -20.01
N THR A 60 -23.70 1.86 -21.24
CA THR A 60 -23.64 1.03 -22.44
C THR A 60 -22.18 0.76 -22.83
N GLY A 61 -21.88 -0.49 -23.21
CA GLY A 61 -20.58 -0.89 -23.75
C GLY A 61 -19.65 -1.64 -22.80
N THR A 62 -19.90 -1.60 -21.48
CA THR A 62 -19.14 -2.40 -20.50
C THR A 62 -20.07 -2.93 -19.40
N THR A 63 -19.65 -4.00 -18.75
CA THR A 63 -20.39 -4.46 -17.56
C THR A 63 -20.04 -3.55 -16.35
N PRO A 64 -20.97 -3.35 -15.40
CA PRO A 64 -20.69 -2.58 -14.19
C PRO A 64 -19.48 -3.10 -13.40
N GLN A 65 -19.29 -4.41 -13.40
CA GLN A 65 -18.13 -5.05 -12.78
C GLN A 65 -16.82 -4.63 -13.47
N GLN A 66 -16.79 -4.64 -14.81
CA GLN A 66 -15.59 -4.24 -15.56
C GLN A 66 -15.29 -2.77 -15.37
N ALA A 67 -16.30 -1.90 -15.41
CA ALA A 67 -16.14 -0.47 -15.17
C ALA A 67 -15.58 -0.18 -13.75
N CYS A 68 -15.98 -0.97 -12.76
CA CYS A 68 -15.43 -0.92 -11.40
C CYS A 68 -13.94 -1.28 -11.39
N ILE A 69 -13.57 -2.39 -11.99
CA ILE A 69 -12.17 -2.89 -12.02
C ILE A 69 -11.27 -1.91 -12.78
N ASP A 70 -11.73 -1.38 -13.91
CA ASP A 70 -10.97 -0.42 -14.71
C ASP A 70 -10.75 0.89 -13.96
N GLN A 71 -11.76 1.33 -13.19
CA GLN A 71 -11.62 2.51 -12.33
C GLN A 71 -10.62 2.28 -11.20
N ILE A 72 -10.61 1.09 -10.58
CA ILE A 72 -9.62 0.75 -9.55
C ILE A 72 -8.21 0.80 -10.13
N LYS A 73 -8.00 0.19 -11.29
CA LYS A 73 -6.70 0.17 -11.95
C LYS A 73 -6.23 1.56 -12.35
N SER A 74 -7.11 2.40 -12.88
CA SER A 74 -6.75 3.77 -13.26
C SER A 74 -6.44 4.66 -12.06
N SER A 75 -7.10 4.44 -10.93
CA SER A 75 -6.86 5.19 -9.69
C SER A 75 -5.66 4.68 -8.90
N ALA A 76 -5.21 3.45 -9.16
CA ALA A 76 -4.05 2.83 -8.53
C ALA A 76 -2.79 2.89 -9.42
N SER A 77 -2.64 3.94 -10.23
CA SER A 77 -1.55 4.08 -11.21
C SER A 77 -0.15 4.03 -10.59
N ASP A 78 -0.02 4.38 -9.32
CA ASP A 78 1.25 4.36 -8.58
C ASP A 78 1.64 2.96 -8.08
N LEU A 79 0.74 1.98 -8.21
CA LEU A 79 0.97 0.59 -7.85
C LEU A 79 1.28 -0.25 -9.09
N ASP A 80 2.00 -1.34 -8.89
CA ASP A 80 2.22 -2.34 -9.94
C ASP A 80 0.92 -3.09 -10.23
N LEU A 81 0.25 -2.69 -11.33
CA LEU A 81 -1.05 -3.23 -11.72
C LEU A 81 -1.02 -4.74 -11.99
N SER A 82 0.15 -5.31 -12.28
CA SER A 82 0.30 -6.76 -12.50
C SER A 82 0.11 -7.57 -11.21
N LYS A 83 0.35 -6.93 -10.06
CA LYS A 83 0.22 -7.52 -8.72
C LYS A 83 -1.09 -7.14 -8.02
N LEU A 84 -1.81 -6.18 -8.57
CA LEU A 84 -3.08 -5.72 -8.04
C LEU A 84 -4.20 -6.70 -8.39
N SER A 85 -4.83 -7.27 -7.38
CA SER A 85 -6.05 -8.07 -7.54
C SER A 85 -7.25 -7.28 -7.04
N ALA A 86 -8.26 -7.10 -7.88
CA ALA A 86 -9.47 -6.37 -7.54
C ALA A 86 -10.71 -7.18 -7.93
N THR A 87 -11.70 -7.19 -7.05
CA THR A 87 -12.99 -7.85 -7.24
C THR A 87 -14.12 -6.91 -6.88
N CYS A 88 -15.14 -6.87 -7.73
CA CYS A 88 -16.36 -6.09 -7.52
C CYS A 88 -17.54 -7.06 -7.62
N THR A 89 -18.31 -7.20 -6.55
CA THR A 89 -19.46 -8.13 -6.46
C THR A 89 -20.71 -7.39 -6.03
N SER A 90 -21.79 -7.63 -6.77
CA SER A 90 -23.13 -7.12 -6.46
C SER A 90 -24.16 -7.91 -7.28
N ASP A 91 -25.44 -7.82 -6.86
CA ASP A 91 -26.58 -8.28 -7.67
C ASP A 91 -26.95 -7.27 -8.76
N TRP A 92 -26.31 -6.12 -8.79
CA TRP A 92 -26.51 -5.01 -9.74
C TRP A 92 -27.96 -4.52 -9.87
N GLN A 93 -28.75 -4.74 -8.81
CA GLN A 93 -30.12 -4.27 -8.73
C GLN A 93 -30.17 -2.91 -8.01
N PRO A 94 -31.18 -2.07 -8.30
CA PRO A 94 -31.39 -0.84 -7.53
C PRO A 94 -31.44 -1.14 -6.05
N THR A 95 -30.78 -0.30 -5.25
CA THR A 95 -30.68 -0.45 -3.79
C THR A 95 -29.85 -1.63 -3.27
N SER A 96 -29.30 -2.49 -4.15
CA SER A 96 -28.36 -3.52 -3.73
C SER A 96 -27.03 -2.92 -3.29
N THR A 97 -26.23 -3.70 -2.57
CA THR A 97 -24.90 -3.27 -2.12
C THR A 97 -23.85 -3.83 -3.08
N VAL A 98 -22.96 -2.97 -3.58
CA VAL A 98 -21.74 -3.41 -4.23
C VAL A 98 -20.63 -3.50 -3.21
N THR A 99 -19.97 -4.65 -3.16
CA THR A 99 -18.78 -4.88 -2.34
C THR A 99 -17.56 -4.91 -3.25
N VAL A 100 -16.64 -4.00 -2.98
CA VAL A 100 -15.38 -3.88 -3.73
C VAL A 100 -14.23 -4.23 -2.80
N THR A 101 -13.43 -5.18 -3.23
CA THR A 101 -12.23 -5.61 -2.50
C THR A 101 -11.05 -5.57 -3.43
N ALA A 102 -9.95 -4.99 -2.97
CA ALA A 102 -8.67 -5.08 -3.66
C ALA A 102 -7.57 -5.55 -2.70
N THR A 103 -6.63 -6.31 -3.25
CA THR A 103 -5.46 -6.81 -2.55
C THR A 103 -4.19 -6.49 -3.33
N TYR A 104 -3.14 -6.13 -2.60
CA TYR A 104 -1.84 -5.81 -3.15
C TYR A 104 -0.74 -6.43 -2.28
N PRO A 105 0.16 -7.26 -2.83
CA PRO A 105 1.23 -7.86 -2.05
C PRO A 105 2.29 -6.81 -1.68
N TYR A 106 2.84 -6.94 -0.48
CA TYR A 106 3.95 -6.13 -0.02
C TYR A 106 5.07 -6.98 0.54
N SER A 107 6.28 -6.46 0.47
CA SER A 107 7.44 -7.02 1.14
C SER A 107 8.29 -5.90 1.74
N ILE A 108 8.67 -6.04 2.99
CA ILE A 108 9.59 -5.15 3.68
C ILE A 108 10.95 -5.84 3.70
N SER A 109 11.94 -5.21 3.09
CA SER A 109 13.31 -5.71 3.09
C SER A 109 14.24 -4.73 3.81
N LEU A 110 15.05 -5.22 4.72
CA LEU A 110 16.11 -4.49 5.39
C LEU A 110 17.45 -5.11 5.01
N LEU A 111 18.35 -4.30 4.47
CA LEU A 111 19.69 -4.74 4.05
C LEU A 111 19.69 -5.98 3.10
N GLY A 112 18.67 -6.08 2.25
CA GLY A 112 18.54 -7.20 1.30
C GLY A 112 17.86 -8.46 1.86
N LEU A 113 17.50 -8.47 3.15
CA LEU A 113 16.75 -9.56 3.78
C LEU A 113 15.27 -9.17 3.90
N VAL A 114 14.36 -10.05 3.45
CA VAL A 114 12.91 -9.84 3.63
C VAL A 114 12.58 -10.12 5.10
N VAL A 115 12.14 -9.07 5.81
CA VAL A 115 11.81 -9.12 7.23
C VAL A 115 10.32 -9.37 7.45
N ALA A 116 9.48 -8.84 6.56
CA ALA A 116 8.04 -9.05 6.59
C ALA A 116 7.48 -9.02 5.17
N SER A 117 6.47 -9.84 4.93
CA SER A 117 5.71 -9.86 3.68
C SER A 117 4.27 -10.25 3.94
N GLY A 118 3.36 -9.81 3.08
CA GLY A 118 1.94 -10.09 3.21
C GLY A 118 1.14 -9.42 2.11
N ASN A 119 -0.17 -9.33 2.32
CA ASN A 119 -1.07 -8.65 1.41
C ASN A 119 -1.78 -7.49 2.12
N LEU A 120 -1.69 -6.31 1.53
CA LEU A 120 -2.58 -5.21 1.85
C LEU A 120 -3.96 -5.56 1.30
N LYS A 121 -4.99 -5.34 2.09
CA LYS A 121 -6.38 -5.55 1.69
C LYS A 121 -7.21 -4.34 2.05
N SER A 122 -8.00 -3.86 1.08
CA SER A 122 -9.00 -2.82 1.31
C SER A 122 -10.35 -3.30 0.78
N THR A 123 -11.41 -3.04 1.54
CA THR A 123 -12.78 -3.39 1.17
C THR A 123 -13.70 -2.21 1.46
N THR A 124 -14.53 -1.86 0.49
CA THR A 124 -15.51 -0.80 0.62
C THR A 124 -16.86 -1.29 0.07
N GLN A 125 -17.94 -0.82 0.67
CA GLN A 125 -19.30 -1.10 0.24
C GLN A 125 -20.01 0.21 -0.12
N GLU A 126 -20.69 0.20 -1.25
CA GLU A 126 -21.51 1.30 -1.72
C GLU A 126 -22.88 0.77 -2.18
N ARG A 127 -23.88 1.64 -2.19
CA ARG A 127 -25.22 1.29 -2.63
C ARG A 127 -25.38 1.58 -4.11
N VAL A 128 -25.93 0.62 -4.85
CA VAL A 128 -26.24 0.77 -6.29
C VAL A 128 -27.46 1.67 -6.45
N GLU A 129 -27.31 2.72 -7.28
CA GLU A 129 -28.38 3.65 -7.65
C GLU A 129 -29.22 3.16 -8.83
#